data_bfc33ac4acd09ecfa1ffa2e876ec45e1
#
_entry.id   bfc33ac4acd09ecfa1ffa2e876ec45e1
#
_cell.length_a   1.000
_cell.length_b   1.000
_cell.length_c   1.000
_cell.angle_alpha   90.00
_cell.angle_beta   90.00
_cell.angle_gamma   90.00
#
_symmetry.space_group_name_H-M   'P 1'
#
loop_
_entity.id
_entity.type
_entity.pdbx_description
1 polymer ?
#
loop_
_entity_poly.entity_id
_entity_poly.type
_entity_poly.pdbx_seq_one_letter_code
_entity_poly.pdbx_strand_id
1 'polypeptide(L)'
;MKTFPPVTISVINYNDRKFIFQAIDSAVKQNYPNLEIIITDNLSTDGTREEIESLLPEWEAQRKVASAQSSEGEVNPAMVYIKSEENSGFGRPHNQAFRIGKGEFFLLLNSDAILMPNFVEEALKAFEDPKVGAVQGKLLRYDFNKGELFKDTEDPSLNRIDTVGLSILKNRRIICIGQGSADRGQFEKRMDVFGADGAVPTFRKAAVESIKLPIWDRADKKKMNEYEYFDEDFFMYKEDVDLAWRLRLAGWNAIYIPTAVAYHGRGSGDSMAKNYITIIQERRKINPRAKYYSFLHQRLMQIKDDSPALLFTKHTVPFIIKEVGAWGYMAIFERFTFRLAKDFRRLVPVFRKKRQLVKERTKVTDAEMEKWFE
;
A
#
# COMPACT_ATOMS: atom_id res chain seq x y z
N MET A 1 26.47 -15.30 14.48
CA MET A 1 26.30 -13.81 14.40
C MET A 1 24.91 -13.51 13.88
N LYS A 2 24.18 -12.58 14.49
CA LYS A 2 22.86 -12.15 13.98
C LYS A 2 23.10 -11.25 12.76
N THR A 3 22.72 -11.70 11.57
CA THR A 3 22.81 -10.88 10.36
C THR A 3 21.61 -9.92 10.30
N PHE A 4 21.86 -8.68 9.96
CA PHE A 4 20.81 -7.66 9.76
C PHE A 4 20.73 -7.33 8.27
N PRO A 5 19.87 -7.99 7.49
CA PRO A 5 19.71 -7.67 6.08
C PRO A 5 19.32 -6.20 5.90
N PRO A 6 19.77 -5.52 4.82
CA PRO A 6 19.47 -4.12 4.62
C PRO A 6 17.98 -3.89 4.34
N VAL A 7 17.41 -2.87 4.98
CA VAL A 7 16.02 -2.46 4.79
C VAL A 7 15.97 -1.00 4.33
N THR A 8 15.17 -0.71 3.32
CA THR A 8 14.85 0.66 2.90
C THR A 8 13.44 1.00 3.37
N ILE A 9 13.29 2.09 4.13
CA ILE A 9 11.98 2.70 4.43
C ILE A 9 11.75 3.83 3.45
N SER A 10 10.66 3.75 2.68
CA SER A 10 10.24 4.79 1.74
C SER A 10 9.06 5.58 2.30
N VAL A 11 9.29 6.86 2.59
CA VAL A 11 8.29 7.80 3.12
C VAL A 11 7.91 8.78 2.03
N ILE A 12 6.61 8.98 1.79
CA ILE A 12 6.11 9.97 0.82
C ILE A 12 5.33 11.04 1.56
N ASN A 13 5.59 12.31 1.19
CA ASN A 13 4.85 13.46 1.67
C ASN A 13 4.19 14.23 0.52
N TYR A 14 2.95 14.69 0.74
CA TYR A 14 2.30 15.69 -0.10
C TYR A 14 1.32 16.53 0.72
N ASN A 15 1.73 17.73 1.13
CA ASN A 15 0.92 18.66 1.93
C ASN A 15 0.37 18.05 3.23
N ASP A 16 1.17 17.22 3.90
CA ASP A 16 0.81 16.53 5.14
C ASP A 16 1.67 16.99 6.32
N ARG A 17 1.98 18.28 6.38
CA ARG A 17 2.81 18.90 7.42
C ARG A 17 2.42 18.49 8.84
N LYS A 18 1.13 18.27 9.05
CA LYS A 18 0.59 17.87 10.34
C LYS A 18 1.05 16.49 10.82
N PHE A 19 1.39 15.59 9.90
CA PHE A 19 1.58 14.17 10.17
C PHE A 19 3.01 13.69 9.92
N ILE A 20 3.62 14.17 8.83
CA ILE A 20 4.85 13.64 8.26
C ILE A 20 6.03 13.57 9.23
N PHE A 21 6.17 14.53 10.15
CA PHE A 21 7.30 14.56 11.09
C PHE A 21 7.25 13.39 12.07
N GLN A 22 6.06 13.00 12.54
CA GLN A 22 5.89 11.83 13.39
C GLN A 22 6.19 10.53 12.64
N ALA A 23 5.83 10.46 11.37
CA ALA A 23 6.14 9.31 10.52
C ALA A 23 7.65 9.15 10.34
N ILE A 24 8.37 10.23 9.95
CA ILE A 24 9.82 10.21 9.77
C ILE A 24 10.52 9.90 11.11
N ASP A 25 10.13 10.55 12.19
CA ASP A 25 10.65 10.29 13.54
C ASP A 25 10.52 8.82 13.93
N SER A 26 9.38 8.20 13.67
CA SER A 26 9.14 6.79 13.96
C SER A 26 10.03 5.86 13.15
N ALA A 27 10.33 6.23 11.92
CA ALA A 27 11.27 5.50 11.05
C ALA A 27 12.71 5.64 11.56
N VAL A 28 13.12 6.84 11.93
CA VAL A 28 14.45 7.12 12.50
C VAL A 28 14.68 6.36 13.81
N LYS A 29 13.66 6.23 14.64
CA LYS A 29 13.69 5.58 15.97
C LYS A 29 13.50 4.05 15.93
N GLN A 30 13.53 3.41 14.77
CA GLN A 30 13.49 1.96 14.71
C GLN A 30 14.72 1.31 15.36
N ASN A 31 14.49 0.25 16.13
CA ASN A 31 15.54 -0.54 16.80
C ASN A 31 16.33 -1.44 15.85
N TYR A 32 16.22 -1.23 14.55
CA TYR A 32 16.88 -2.01 13.52
C TYR A 32 18.09 -1.25 12.97
N PRO A 33 19.30 -1.83 12.99
CA PRO A 33 20.54 -1.10 12.70
C PRO A 33 20.73 -0.78 11.22
N ASN A 34 20.45 -1.74 10.33
CA ASN A 34 20.77 -1.64 8.90
C ASN A 34 19.58 -1.06 8.10
N LEU A 35 19.29 0.22 8.36
CA LEU A 35 18.21 0.95 7.73
C LEU A 35 18.71 2.08 6.84
N GLU A 36 18.14 2.17 5.65
CA GLU A 36 18.13 3.33 4.78
C GLU A 36 16.73 3.97 4.78
N ILE A 37 16.65 5.29 4.86
CA ILE A 37 15.38 6.02 4.84
C ILE A 37 15.38 6.95 3.63
N ILE A 38 14.43 6.77 2.74
CA ILE A 38 14.23 7.61 1.55
C ILE A 38 12.95 8.41 1.75
N ILE A 39 13.07 9.72 1.90
CA ILE A 39 11.95 10.64 2.04
C ILE A 39 11.74 11.31 0.69
N THR A 40 10.52 11.19 0.15
CA THR A 40 10.17 11.88 -1.10
C THR A 40 9.07 12.90 -0.83
N ASP A 41 9.37 14.17 -1.01
CA ASP A 41 8.36 15.23 -1.04
C ASP A 41 7.80 15.36 -2.45
N ASN A 42 6.53 15.09 -2.60
CA ASN A 42 5.81 14.98 -3.88
C ASN A 42 5.18 16.33 -4.29
N LEU A 43 5.97 17.44 -4.25
CA LEU A 43 5.58 18.81 -4.55
C LEU A 43 4.67 19.43 -3.46
N SER A 44 5.07 19.37 -2.20
CA SER A 44 4.35 20.09 -1.13
C SER A 44 4.53 21.59 -1.22
N THR A 45 3.50 22.34 -0.79
CA THR A 45 3.43 23.80 -0.80
C THR A 45 3.03 24.39 0.57
N ASP A 46 2.97 23.54 1.60
CA ASP A 46 2.53 23.88 2.96
C ASP A 46 3.69 24.20 3.94
N GLY A 47 4.91 24.39 3.42
CA GLY A 47 6.13 24.64 4.21
C GLY A 47 6.81 23.37 4.73
N THR A 48 6.31 22.20 4.38
CA THR A 48 6.91 20.91 4.80
C THR A 48 8.31 20.70 4.25
N ARG A 49 8.58 21.16 3.03
CA ARG A 49 9.88 20.97 2.34
C ARG A 49 11.03 21.58 3.13
N GLU A 50 10.87 22.84 3.49
CA GLU A 50 11.85 23.63 4.20
C GLU A 50 12.08 23.07 5.61
N GLU A 51 11.02 22.61 6.26
CA GLU A 51 11.09 22.04 7.60
C GLU A 51 11.78 20.67 7.60
N ILE A 52 11.50 19.79 6.62
CA ILE A 52 12.22 18.51 6.44
C ILE A 52 13.72 18.79 6.24
N GLU A 53 14.08 19.73 5.36
CA GLU A 53 15.49 20.08 5.12
C GLU A 53 16.20 20.54 6.38
N SER A 54 15.53 21.32 7.24
CA SER A 54 16.10 21.81 8.49
C SER A 54 16.33 20.71 9.52
N LEU A 55 15.49 19.67 9.55
CA LEU A 55 15.55 18.56 10.50
C LEU A 55 16.43 17.38 10.02
N LEU A 56 16.74 17.33 8.73
CA LEU A 56 17.47 16.21 8.15
C LEU A 56 18.82 15.92 8.85
N PRO A 57 19.67 16.91 9.19
CA PRO A 57 20.92 16.65 9.88
C PRO A 57 20.74 16.03 11.28
N GLU A 58 19.68 16.42 12.00
CA GLU A 58 19.37 15.86 13.31
C GLU A 58 18.95 14.39 13.20
N TRP A 59 18.05 14.05 12.25
CA TRP A 59 17.61 12.67 12.00
C TRP A 59 18.77 11.79 11.55
N GLU A 60 19.67 12.29 10.69
CA GLU A 60 20.87 11.56 10.28
C GLU A 60 21.78 11.26 11.48
N ALA A 61 21.99 12.23 12.37
CA ALA A 61 22.80 12.04 13.58
C ALA A 61 22.17 10.99 14.51
N GLN A 62 20.85 11.07 14.74
CA GLN A 62 20.11 10.08 15.55
C GLN A 62 20.25 8.68 14.96
N ARG A 63 20.12 8.54 13.63
CA ARG A 63 20.21 7.25 12.95
C ARG A 63 21.62 6.66 13.01
N LYS A 64 22.67 7.46 12.89
CA LYS A 64 24.06 7.03 13.05
C LYS A 64 24.33 6.45 14.44
N VAL A 65 23.82 7.09 15.50
CA VAL A 65 23.94 6.58 16.87
C VAL A 65 23.22 5.25 17.04
N ALA A 66 22.00 5.12 16.54
CA ALA A 66 21.24 3.88 16.63
C ALA A 66 21.91 2.71 15.88
N SER A 67 22.56 2.99 14.75
CA SER A 67 23.30 2.00 13.96
C SER A 67 24.60 1.55 14.64
N ALA A 68 25.33 2.45 15.28
CA ALA A 68 26.61 2.16 15.95
C ALA A 68 26.43 1.28 17.20
N GLN A 69 25.27 1.32 17.85
CA GLN A 69 24.98 0.49 19.04
C GLN A 69 24.79 -1.00 18.72
N SER A 70 24.61 -1.36 17.47
CA SER A 70 24.34 -2.73 17.04
C SER A 70 25.52 -3.35 16.33
N SER A 71 26.74 -3.03 16.76
CA SER A 71 28.01 -3.45 16.19
C SER A 71 28.03 -4.90 15.67
N GLU A 72 28.12 -5.08 14.37
CA GLU A 72 28.93 -6.07 13.65
C GLU A 72 28.61 -5.94 12.15
N GLY A 73 29.44 -5.19 11.42
CA GLY A 73 29.36 -5.01 9.99
C GLY A 73 29.25 -3.52 9.58
N GLU A 74 29.68 -3.17 8.39
CA GLU A 74 29.50 -1.84 7.80
C GLU A 74 28.03 -1.55 7.58
N VAL A 75 27.36 -1.05 8.62
CA VAL A 75 26.01 -0.50 8.51
C VAL A 75 26.16 0.95 8.04
N ASN A 76 25.73 1.24 6.83
CA ASN A 76 25.75 2.58 6.29
C ASN A 76 24.31 3.15 6.36
N PRO A 77 23.90 3.72 7.52
CA PRO A 77 22.60 4.31 7.65
C PRO A 77 22.56 5.55 6.76
N ALA A 78 21.85 5.47 5.66
CA ALA A 78 21.69 6.56 4.73
C ALA A 78 20.31 7.17 4.90
N MET A 79 20.25 8.50 4.90
CA MET A 79 19.01 9.24 4.66
C MET A 79 19.11 9.92 3.30
N VAL A 80 18.07 9.80 2.49
CA VAL A 80 17.99 10.42 1.18
C VAL A 80 16.72 11.25 1.13
N TYR A 81 16.86 12.53 0.82
CA TYR A 81 15.73 13.42 0.63
C TYR A 81 15.58 13.79 -0.85
N ILE A 82 14.39 13.55 -1.40
CA ILE A 82 14.06 13.82 -2.80
C ILE A 82 12.94 14.85 -2.87
N LYS A 83 13.18 15.92 -3.59
CA LYS A 83 12.17 16.95 -3.89
C LYS A 83 11.65 16.73 -5.32
N SER A 84 10.40 16.28 -5.45
CA SER A 84 9.77 16.14 -6.76
C SER A 84 9.37 17.49 -7.33
N GLU A 85 9.42 17.60 -8.66
CA GLU A 85 9.00 18.79 -9.40
C GLU A 85 7.49 18.76 -9.75
N GLU A 86 6.85 17.60 -9.57
CA GLU A 86 5.42 17.39 -9.81
C GLU A 86 4.83 16.47 -8.75
N ASN A 87 3.51 16.59 -8.49
CA ASN A 87 2.77 15.56 -7.74
C ASN A 87 2.43 14.41 -8.68
N SER A 88 3.21 13.36 -8.59
CA SER A 88 3.11 12.17 -9.44
C SER A 88 2.24 11.04 -8.85
N GLY A 89 1.50 11.31 -7.79
CA GLY A 89 0.65 10.33 -7.11
C GLY A 89 1.43 9.46 -6.12
N PHE A 90 0.89 8.28 -5.78
CA PHE A 90 1.46 7.39 -4.77
C PHE A 90 2.56 6.47 -5.32
N GLY A 91 2.31 5.80 -6.44
CA GLY A 91 3.17 4.74 -6.93
C GLY A 91 4.54 5.20 -7.43
N ARG A 92 4.60 6.33 -8.15
CA ARG A 92 5.85 6.79 -8.80
C ARG A 92 6.96 7.17 -7.81
N PRO A 93 6.72 7.89 -6.71
CA PRO A 93 7.75 8.14 -5.70
C PRO A 93 8.27 6.86 -5.06
N HIS A 94 7.40 5.90 -4.74
CA HIS A 94 7.83 4.60 -4.24
C HIS A 94 8.63 3.81 -5.27
N ASN A 95 8.25 3.86 -6.56
CA ASN A 95 9.02 3.27 -7.64
C ASN A 95 10.43 3.86 -7.72
N GLN A 96 10.57 5.17 -7.51
CA GLN A 96 11.88 5.82 -7.43
C GLN A 96 12.69 5.28 -6.25
N ALA A 97 12.08 5.15 -5.06
CA ALA A 97 12.73 4.57 -3.90
C ALA A 97 13.17 3.10 -4.15
N PHE A 98 12.34 2.27 -4.78
CA PHE A 98 12.72 0.90 -5.16
C PHE A 98 13.92 0.85 -6.12
N ARG A 99 14.03 1.80 -7.04
CA ARG A 99 15.15 1.86 -8.00
C ARG A 99 16.47 2.24 -7.36
N ILE A 100 16.48 3.21 -6.43
CA ILE A 100 17.71 3.73 -5.82
C ILE A 100 18.06 3.06 -4.48
N GLY A 101 17.07 2.54 -3.77
CA GLY A 101 17.24 1.95 -2.46
C GLY A 101 18.03 0.64 -2.49
N LYS A 102 18.87 0.47 -1.49
CA LYS A 102 19.80 -0.66 -1.35
C LYS A 102 19.23 -1.82 -0.54
N GLY A 103 18.06 -1.63 0.08
CA GLY A 103 17.42 -2.65 0.91
C GLY A 103 17.13 -3.95 0.18
N GLU A 104 17.32 -5.06 0.86
CA GLU A 104 16.78 -6.36 0.47
C GLU A 104 15.26 -6.40 0.74
N PHE A 105 14.83 -5.64 1.74
CA PHE A 105 13.43 -5.44 2.08
C PHE A 105 13.08 -3.95 2.00
N PHE A 106 11.84 -3.67 1.58
CA PHE A 106 11.30 -2.32 1.43
C PHE A 106 10.04 -2.17 2.27
N LEU A 107 10.09 -1.26 3.24
CA LEU A 107 8.93 -0.82 4.00
C LEU A 107 8.43 0.50 3.42
N LEU A 108 7.16 0.54 3.03
CA LEU A 108 6.50 1.80 2.68
C LEU A 108 5.87 2.38 3.94
N LEU A 109 5.96 3.69 4.10
CA LEU A 109 5.41 4.39 5.24
C LEU A 109 4.65 5.62 4.77
N ASN A 110 3.33 5.62 4.97
CA ASN A 110 2.51 6.79 4.71
C ASN A 110 2.85 7.94 5.66
N SER A 111 2.62 9.17 5.21
CA SER A 111 2.82 10.39 6.01
C SER A 111 2.00 10.41 7.31
N ASP A 112 0.83 9.75 7.33
CA ASP A 112 -0.08 9.64 8.46
C ASP A 112 0.01 8.29 9.21
N ALA A 113 1.20 7.67 9.20
CA ALA A 113 1.46 6.43 9.93
C ALA A 113 2.68 6.56 10.87
N ILE A 114 2.62 5.85 12.00
CA ILE A 114 3.66 5.84 13.03
C ILE A 114 4.06 4.40 13.33
N LEU A 115 5.32 4.07 13.17
CA LEU A 115 5.86 2.74 13.47
C LEU A 115 6.16 2.60 14.97
N MET A 116 5.81 1.45 15.57
CA MET A 116 6.37 1.09 16.87
C MET A 116 7.87 0.77 16.73
N PRO A 117 8.70 1.00 17.77
CA PRO A 117 10.16 0.91 17.66
C PRO A 117 10.73 -0.42 17.14
N ASN A 118 10.01 -1.52 17.32
CA ASN A 118 10.39 -2.86 16.90
C ASN A 118 9.70 -3.32 15.60
N PHE A 119 8.98 -2.45 14.91
CA PHE A 119 8.16 -2.84 13.75
C PHE A 119 8.99 -3.56 12.67
N VAL A 120 10.13 -2.99 12.28
CA VAL A 120 10.99 -3.57 11.23
C VAL A 120 11.48 -4.95 11.64
N GLU A 121 12.01 -5.10 12.86
CA GLU A 121 12.52 -6.39 13.34
C GLU A 121 11.43 -7.47 13.34
N GLU A 122 10.21 -7.12 13.81
CA GLU A 122 9.09 -8.05 13.85
C GLU A 122 8.58 -8.44 12.46
N ALA A 123 8.48 -7.46 11.54
CA ALA A 123 8.05 -7.72 10.17
C ALA A 123 9.01 -8.66 9.44
N LEU A 124 10.32 -8.51 9.65
CA LEU A 124 11.32 -9.31 8.97
C LEU A 124 11.30 -10.80 9.35
N LYS A 125 10.77 -11.17 10.52
CA LYS A 125 10.62 -12.58 10.92
C LYS A 125 9.78 -13.40 9.93
N ALA A 126 8.84 -12.78 9.23
CA ALA A 126 8.04 -13.47 8.22
C ALA A 126 8.86 -13.88 6.99
N PHE A 127 9.91 -13.13 6.68
CA PHE A 127 10.74 -13.37 5.49
C PHE A 127 11.77 -14.49 5.67
N GLU A 128 11.84 -15.14 6.82
CA GLU A 128 12.55 -16.42 6.98
C GLU A 128 12.00 -17.48 6.02
N ASP A 129 10.69 -17.41 5.69
CA ASP A 129 10.12 -18.17 4.58
C ASP A 129 10.45 -17.47 3.25
N PRO A 130 11.22 -18.10 2.35
CA PRO A 130 11.61 -17.51 1.07
C PRO A 130 10.44 -17.30 0.10
N LYS A 131 9.27 -17.89 0.35
CA LYS A 131 8.05 -17.69 -0.43
C LYS A 131 7.27 -16.43 -0.03
N VAL A 132 7.63 -15.81 1.10
CA VAL A 132 6.97 -14.58 1.55
C VAL A 132 7.52 -13.39 0.75
N GLY A 133 6.63 -12.74 0.01
CA GLY A 133 6.92 -11.55 -0.79
C GLY A 133 6.45 -10.25 -0.16
N ALA A 134 5.44 -10.31 0.72
CA ALA A 134 4.87 -9.15 1.40
C ALA A 134 4.51 -9.47 2.86
N VAL A 135 4.62 -8.45 3.71
CA VAL A 135 4.24 -8.53 5.12
C VAL A 135 3.33 -7.37 5.47
N GLN A 136 2.26 -7.68 6.20
CA GLN A 136 1.35 -6.75 6.83
C GLN A 136 1.56 -6.76 8.33
N GLY A 137 1.76 -5.59 8.96
CA GLY A 137 1.70 -5.43 10.41
C GLY A 137 0.26 -5.20 10.93
N LYS A 138 0.08 -5.22 12.26
CA LYS A 138 -1.16 -4.78 12.91
C LYS A 138 -1.22 -3.26 12.88
N LEU A 139 -2.15 -2.69 12.12
CA LEU A 139 -2.40 -1.26 12.12
C LEU A 139 -3.57 -0.92 13.04
N LEU A 140 -3.32 0.00 13.97
CA LEU A 140 -4.33 0.54 14.90
C LEU A 140 -4.68 1.98 14.47
N ARG A 141 -5.94 2.36 14.61
CA ARG A 141 -6.37 3.73 14.28
C ARG A 141 -5.81 4.74 15.27
N TYR A 142 -5.26 5.83 14.74
CA TYR A 142 -4.67 6.91 15.52
C TYR A 142 -5.31 8.26 15.20
N ASP A 143 -5.64 9.01 16.24
CA ASP A 143 -6.17 10.39 16.15
C ASP A 143 -5.04 11.40 16.32
N PHE A 144 -4.49 11.87 15.22
CA PHE A 144 -3.42 12.88 15.23
C PHE A 144 -3.84 14.22 15.84
N ASN A 145 -5.14 14.53 15.92
CA ASN A 145 -5.59 15.78 16.57
C ASN A 145 -5.49 15.68 18.10
N LYS A 146 -5.70 14.49 18.63
CA LYS A 146 -5.65 14.23 20.07
C LYS A 146 -4.32 13.63 20.52
N GLY A 147 -3.54 13.06 19.59
CA GLY A 147 -2.29 12.36 19.91
C GLY A 147 -2.52 11.00 20.58
N GLU A 148 -3.62 10.32 20.30
CA GLU A 148 -4.00 9.06 20.95
C GLU A 148 -4.61 8.04 19.98
N LEU A 149 -4.63 6.78 20.39
CA LEU A 149 -5.34 5.71 19.66
C LEU A 149 -6.87 5.90 19.77
N PHE A 150 -7.57 5.68 18.64
CA PHE A 150 -9.02 5.58 18.66
C PHE A 150 -9.47 4.41 19.52
N LYS A 151 -10.33 4.70 20.47
CA LYS A 151 -10.94 3.72 21.35
C LYS A 151 -12.24 3.17 20.75
N ASP A 152 -12.60 1.96 21.15
CA ASP A 152 -13.89 1.38 20.80
C ASP A 152 -15.03 2.14 21.49
N THR A 153 -16.17 2.26 20.82
CA THR A 153 -17.31 3.04 21.33
C THR A 153 -18.11 2.29 22.39
N GLU A 154 -18.08 0.96 22.37
CA GLU A 154 -18.80 0.10 23.33
C GLU A 154 -17.90 -0.25 24.52
N ASP A 155 -16.58 -0.41 24.29
CA ASP A 155 -15.59 -0.68 25.32
C ASP A 155 -14.36 0.21 25.14
N PRO A 156 -14.30 1.37 25.84
CA PRO A 156 -13.18 2.32 25.73
C PRO A 156 -11.83 1.80 26.22
N SER A 157 -11.75 0.63 26.86
CA SER A 157 -10.48 -0.02 27.19
C SER A 157 -9.78 -0.60 25.95
N LEU A 158 -10.52 -0.86 24.88
CA LEU A 158 -10.03 -1.47 23.66
C LEU A 158 -9.69 -0.44 22.59
N ASN A 159 -8.61 -0.70 21.84
CA ASN A 159 -8.24 0.10 20.67
C ASN A 159 -9.02 -0.35 19.44
N ARG A 160 -9.14 0.53 18.45
CA ARG A 160 -9.72 0.19 17.15
C ARG A 160 -8.67 -0.25 16.16
N ILE A 161 -8.92 -1.37 15.50
CA ILE A 161 -8.09 -1.86 14.40
C ILE A 161 -8.35 -0.98 13.17
N ASP A 162 -7.26 -0.62 12.48
CA ASP A 162 -7.34 -0.05 11.15
C ASP A 162 -7.33 -1.14 10.08
N THR A 163 -6.30 -2.00 10.09
CA THR A 163 -6.24 -3.16 9.20
C THR A 163 -5.23 -4.19 9.70
N VAL A 164 -5.47 -5.45 9.34
CA VAL A 164 -4.51 -6.55 9.47
C VAL A 164 -4.22 -7.20 8.11
N GLY A 165 -4.57 -6.52 7.01
CA GLY A 165 -4.33 -6.93 5.65
C GLY A 165 -5.55 -6.78 4.74
N LEU A 166 -5.36 -7.12 3.48
CA LEU A 166 -6.40 -7.07 2.46
C LEU A 166 -7.07 -8.43 2.29
N SER A 167 -8.38 -8.42 2.06
CA SER A 167 -9.17 -9.54 1.56
C SER A 167 -9.95 -9.11 0.30
N ILE A 168 -10.25 -10.09 -0.56
CA ILE A 168 -11.02 -9.87 -1.77
C ILE A 168 -12.29 -10.73 -1.76
N LEU A 169 -13.43 -10.08 -1.94
CA LEU A 169 -14.73 -10.76 -1.97
C LEU A 169 -15.04 -11.35 -3.34
N LYS A 170 -15.94 -12.33 -3.42
CA LYS A 170 -16.42 -12.94 -4.68
C LYS A 170 -16.87 -11.93 -5.73
N ASN A 171 -17.42 -10.80 -5.31
CA ASN A 171 -17.81 -9.70 -6.20
C ASN A 171 -16.65 -8.76 -6.56
N ARG A 172 -15.40 -9.12 -6.23
CA ARG A 172 -14.17 -8.32 -6.46
C ARG A 172 -14.13 -7.01 -5.68
N ARG A 173 -14.92 -6.88 -4.63
CA ARG A 173 -14.73 -5.80 -3.67
C ARG A 173 -13.55 -6.14 -2.77
N ILE A 174 -12.68 -5.15 -2.55
CA ILE A 174 -11.54 -5.26 -1.64
C ILE A 174 -11.96 -4.68 -0.29
N ILE A 175 -11.61 -5.37 0.76
CA ILE A 175 -11.83 -4.95 2.15
C ILE A 175 -10.52 -5.03 2.94
N CYS A 176 -10.39 -4.15 3.93
CA CYS A 176 -9.33 -4.22 4.94
C CYS A 176 -9.82 -5.08 6.10
N ILE A 177 -9.14 -6.20 6.35
CA ILE A 177 -9.53 -7.15 7.40
C ILE A 177 -9.48 -6.47 8.77
N GLY A 178 -10.52 -6.64 9.57
CA GLY A 178 -10.63 -6.09 10.93
C GLY A 178 -10.94 -4.60 11.02
N GLN A 179 -11.07 -3.90 9.89
CA GLN A 179 -11.23 -2.46 9.87
C GLN A 179 -12.41 -1.97 10.73
N GLY A 180 -12.11 -1.04 11.66
CA GLY A 180 -13.11 -0.43 12.54
C GLY A 180 -13.57 -1.31 13.71
N SER A 181 -13.14 -2.57 13.80
CA SER A 181 -13.45 -3.43 14.93
C SER A 181 -12.59 -3.13 16.16
N ALA A 182 -13.11 -3.43 17.36
CA ALA A 182 -12.32 -3.42 18.58
C ALA A 182 -11.25 -4.51 18.54
N ASP A 183 -10.05 -4.23 19.04
CA ASP A 183 -8.99 -5.22 19.22
C ASP A 183 -9.22 -6.01 20.51
N ARG A 184 -9.90 -7.16 20.38
CA ARG A 184 -10.21 -8.09 21.47
C ARG A 184 -9.26 -9.29 21.50
N GLY A 185 -8.10 -9.19 20.84
CA GLY A 185 -7.14 -10.30 20.70
C GLY A 185 -7.50 -11.30 19.59
N GLN A 186 -8.49 -11.00 18.73
CA GLN A 186 -8.90 -11.88 17.63
C GLN A 186 -7.86 -12.01 16.51
N PHE A 187 -6.85 -11.14 16.49
CA PHE A 187 -5.79 -11.13 15.49
C PHE A 187 -4.38 -11.26 16.13
N GLU A 188 -4.25 -12.07 17.18
CA GLU A 188 -2.96 -12.31 17.84
C GLU A 188 -2.12 -13.42 17.19
N LYS A 189 -2.61 -14.02 16.12
CA LYS A 189 -1.91 -15.08 15.40
C LYS A 189 -1.49 -14.62 14.00
N ARG A 190 -0.30 -15.04 13.58
CA ARG A 190 0.15 -14.94 12.19
C ARG A 190 -0.88 -15.60 11.26
N MET A 191 -1.16 -14.98 10.13
CA MET A 191 -2.09 -15.53 9.14
C MET A 191 -1.70 -15.13 7.71
N ASP A 192 -2.10 -15.94 6.74
CA ASP A 192 -2.06 -15.57 5.33
C ASP A 192 -3.15 -14.53 5.03
N VAL A 193 -2.80 -13.50 4.25
CA VAL A 193 -3.73 -12.48 3.77
C VAL A 193 -3.63 -12.36 2.26
N PHE A 194 -4.66 -11.88 1.58
CA PHE A 194 -4.60 -11.66 0.13
C PHE A 194 -3.44 -10.75 -0.25
N GLY A 195 -3.22 -9.68 0.50
CA GLY A 195 -2.15 -8.72 0.30
C GLY A 195 -1.96 -7.81 1.50
N ALA A 196 -0.90 -7.03 1.47
CA ALA A 196 -0.67 -5.96 2.43
C ALA A 196 -1.36 -4.67 1.96
N ASP A 197 -1.92 -3.90 2.91
CA ASP A 197 -2.49 -2.56 2.71
C ASP A 197 -1.39 -1.55 2.42
N GLY A 198 -1.67 -0.53 1.62
CA GLY A 198 -0.66 0.43 1.16
C GLY A 198 -0.09 1.36 2.23
N ALA A 199 -0.62 1.36 3.47
CA ALA A 199 -0.18 2.32 4.49
C ALA A 199 1.21 2.00 5.07
N VAL A 200 1.45 0.71 5.46
CA VAL A 200 2.71 0.26 6.09
C VAL A 200 3.06 -1.17 5.66
N PRO A 201 3.10 -1.48 4.36
CA PRO A 201 3.50 -2.79 3.89
C PRO A 201 5.02 -2.94 3.89
N THR A 202 5.51 -4.15 4.13
CA THR A 202 6.91 -4.50 3.91
C THR A 202 7.01 -5.53 2.79
N PHE A 203 7.92 -5.31 1.83
CA PHE A 203 8.10 -6.17 0.66
C PHE A 203 9.51 -6.75 0.59
N ARG A 204 9.64 -7.99 0.12
CA ARG A 204 10.91 -8.53 -0.37
C ARG A 204 11.22 -7.92 -1.73
N LYS A 205 12.40 -7.29 -1.91
CA LYS A 205 12.80 -6.67 -3.18
C LYS A 205 12.72 -7.66 -4.34
N ALA A 206 13.21 -8.88 -4.16
CA ALA A 206 13.14 -9.93 -5.19
C ALA A 206 11.71 -10.27 -5.62
N ALA A 207 10.73 -10.17 -4.73
CA ALA A 207 9.33 -10.40 -5.06
C ALA A 207 8.78 -9.29 -5.98
N VAL A 208 8.98 -8.03 -5.63
CA VAL A 208 8.52 -6.91 -6.47
C VAL A 208 9.30 -6.82 -7.78
N GLU A 209 10.59 -7.14 -7.78
CA GLU A 209 11.40 -7.24 -9.00
C GLU A 209 10.87 -8.29 -9.98
N SER A 210 10.36 -9.42 -9.46
CA SER A 210 9.84 -10.51 -10.28
C SER A 210 8.56 -10.15 -11.05
N ILE A 211 7.83 -9.11 -10.60
CA ILE A 211 6.54 -8.68 -11.17
C ILE A 211 6.56 -7.30 -11.78
N LYS A 212 7.72 -6.62 -11.82
CA LYS A 212 7.85 -5.27 -12.38
C LYS A 212 7.38 -5.21 -13.82
N LEU A 213 6.74 -4.12 -14.20
CA LEU A 213 6.23 -3.91 -15.56
C LEU A 213 7.10 -2.87 -16.28
N PRO A 214 7.24 -2.95 -17.63
CA PRO A 214 7.88 -1.88 -18.38
C PRO A 214 7.02 -0.61 -18.34
N ILE A 215 7.64 0.55 -18.23
CA ILE A 215 6.96 1.84 -18.35
C ILE A 215 6.58 2.05 -19.81
N TRP A 216 5.28 2.19 -20.09
CA TRP A 216 4.77 2.47 -21.43
C TRP A 216 4.64 3.97 -21.62
N ASP A 217 5.76 4.63 -21.92
CA ASP A 217 5.67 6.02 -22.34
C ASP A 217 5.12 6.11 -23.75
N ARG A 218 4.07 6.92 -23.91
CA ARG A 218 3.41 7.18 -25.20
C ARG A 218 4.13 8.25 -26.02
N ALA A 219 4.93 9.09 -25.34
CA ALA A 219 5.58 10.25 -25.95
C ALA A 219 7.09 10.05 -26.16
N ASP A 220 7.75 9.24 -25.33
CA ASP A 220 9.19 9.10 -25.36
C ASP A 220 9.65 7.63 -25.43
N LYS A 221 10.05 7.19 -26.66
CA LYS A 221 10.60 5.86 -26.88
C LYS A 221 11.88 5.57 -26.08
N LYS A 222 12.53 6.57 -25.48
CA LYS A 222 13.76 6.41 -24.68
C LYS A 222 13.51 5.77 -23.33
N LYS A 223 12.26 5.78 -22.79
CA LYS A 223 11.91 5.14 -21.51
C LYS A 223 11.61 3.64 -21.62
N MET A 224 11.74 3.03 -22.77
CA MET A 224 11.46 1.61 -23.00
C MET A 224 12.30 0.62 -22.15
N ASN A 225 13.37 1.10 -21.49
CA ASN A 225 14.22 0.30 -20.60
C ASN A 225 13.94 0.56 -19.10
N GLU A 226 12.95 1.38 -18.75
CA GLU A 226 12.57 1.63 -17.37
C GLU A 226 11.43 0.72 -16.95
N TYR A 227 11.44 0.34 -15.66
CA TYR A 227 10.45 -0.54 -15.06
C TYR A 227 9.74 0.16 -13.91
N GLU A 228 8.45 -0.16 -13.75
CA GLU A 228 7.62 0.23 -12.62
C GLU A 228 7.28 -0.99 -11.76
N TYR A 229 7.24 -0.80 -10.46
CA TYR A 229 6.81 -1.82 -9.47
C TYR A 229 5.34 -1.61 -9.14
N PHE A 230 4.98 -0.42 -8.66
CA PHE A 230 3.61 0.08 -8.71
C PHE A 230 3.30 0.55 -10.12
N ASP A 231 2.11 0.23 -10.61
CA ASP A 231 1.65 0.69 -11.91
C ASP A 231 1.38 2.21 -11.87
N GLU A 232 2.22 3.01 -12.53
CA GLU A 232 2.17 4.47 -12.50
C GLU A 232 0.93 5.06 -13.23
N ASP A 233 0.18 4.25 -13.98
CA ASP A 233 -1.13 4.66 -14.51
C ASP A 233 -2.21 4.76 -13.39
N PHE A 234 -1.93 4.21 -12.19
CA PHE A 234 -2.70 4.47 -10.98
C PHE A 234 -2.12 5.66 -10.24
N PHE A 235 -2.74 6.81 -10.41
CA PHE A 235 -2.31 8.01 -9.70
C PHE A 235 -2.47 7.88 -8.18
N MET A 236 -3.59 7.30 -7.75
CA MET A 236 -3.92 7.00 -6.34
C MET A 236 -5.08 6.00 -6.28
N TYR A 237 -5.13 5.21 -5.24
CA TYR A 237 -6.08 4.12 -4.98
C TYR A 237 -5.99 2.93 -5.94
N LYS A 238 -5.90 1.74 -5.39
CA LYS A 238 -5.81 0.42 -6.01
C LYS A 238 -4.42 0.02 -6.51
N GLU A 239 -3.43 0.87 -6.41
CA GLU A 239 -2.04 0.53 -6.72
C GLU A 239 -1.48 -0.53 -5.76
N ASP A 240 -1.87 -0.48 -4.49
CA ASP A 240 -1.55 -1.47 -3.45
C ASP A 240 -2.20 -2.82 -3.71
N VAL A 241 -3.49 -2.80 -4.04
CA VAL A 241 -4.26 -4.00 -4.39
C VAL A 241 -3.74 -4.64 -5.68
N ASP A 242 -3.41 -3.82 -6.67
CA ASP A 242 -2.80 -4.24 -7.92
C ASP A 242 -1.46 -4.97 -7.69
N LEU A 243 -0.60 -4.37 -6.87
CA LEU A 243 0.69 -4.98 -6.51
C LEU A 243 0.48 -6.31 -5.77
N ALA A 244 -0.44 -6.34 -4.80
CA ALA A 244 -0.80 -7.54 -4.05
C ALA A 244 -1.32 -8.65 -4.99
N TRP A 245 -2.19 -8.30 -5.96
CA TRP A 245 -2.73 -9.26 -6.92
C TRP A 245 -1.64 -9.84 -7.80
N ARG A 246 -0.77 -9.00 -8.35
CA ARG A 246 0.37 -9.46 -9.18
C ARG A 246 1.34 -10.33 -8.39
N LEU A 247 1.62 -10.03 -7.13
CA LEU A 247 2.44 -10.88 -6.27
C LEU A 247 1.79 -12.25 -6.07
N ARG A 248 0.47 -12.31 -5.79
CA ARG A 248 -0.26 -13.58 -5.68
C ARG A 248 -0.21 -14.39 -6.96
N LEU A 249 -0.46 -13.77 -8.11
CA LEU A 249 -0.37 -14.42 -9.42
C LEU A 249 1.02 -15.00 -9.69
N ALA A 250 2.07 -14.33 -9.23
CA ALA A 250 3.46 -14.80 -9.34
C ALA A 250 3.85 -15.86 -8.28
N GLY A 251 2.92 -16.28 -7.42
CA GLY A 251 3.11 -17.33 -6.42
C GLY A 251 3.76 -16.85 -5.12
N TRP A 252 3.82 -15.54 -4.86
CA TRP A 252 4.31 -15.00 -3.59
C TRP A 252 3.23 -14.99 -2.52
N ASN A 253 3.63 -15.27 -1.28
CA ASN A 253 2.75 -15.18 -0.12
C ASN A 253 2.78 -13.76 0.48
N ALA A 254 1.65 -13.33 1.05
CA ALA A 254 1.55 -12.16 1.92
C ALA A 254 1.11 -12.62 3.31
N ILE A 255 1.86 -12.21 4.33
CA ILE A 255 1.69 -12.68 5.70
C ILE A 255 1.40 -11.50 6.62
N TYR A 256 0.40 -11.67 7.48
CA TYR A 256 0.16 -10.77 8.60
C TYR A 256 0.97 -11.19 9.82
N ILE A 257 1.63 -10.22 10.48
CA ILE A 257 2.41 -10.38 11.71
C ILE A 257 1.83 -9.51 12.81
N PRO A 258 1.24 -10.09 13.87
CA PRO A 258 0.57 -9.33 14.94
C PRO A 258 1.51 -8.49 15.80
N THR A 259 2.78 -8.88 15.92
CA THR A 259 3.79 -8.18 16.75
C THR A 259 4.46 -7.00 16.03
N ALA A 260 4.33 -6.89 14.70
CA ALA A 260 4.72 -5.72 13.94
C ALA A 260 3.57 -4.68 14.01
N VAL A 261 3.62 -3.78 14.99
CA VAL A 261 2.52 -2.83 15.26
C VAL A 261 2.86 -1.44 14.73
N ALA A 262 1.88 -0.81 14.09
CA ALA A 262 1.94 0.60 13.70
C ALA A 262 0.59 1.28 13.92
N TYR A 263 0.61 2.61 13.94
CA TYR A 263 -0.57 3.46 14.08
C TYR A 263 -0.84 4.17 12.76
N HIS A 264 -2.11 4.40 12.41
CA HIS A 264 -2.46 5.01 11.13
C HIS A 264 -3.67 5.95 11.28
N GLY A 265 -3.54 7.16 10.72
CA GLY A 265 -4.53 8.24 10.84
C GLY A 265 -5.76 8.07 9.95
N ARG A 266 -5.66 7.28 8.92
CA ARG A 266 -6.66 6.95 7.91
C ARG A 266 -7.66 8.03 7.53
N GLY A 267 -7.40 8.70 6.44
CA GLY A 267 -8.32 9.68 5.85
C GLY A 267 -9.44 9.10 4.96
N SER A 268 -9.43 7.79 4.66
CA SER A 268 -10.42 7.12 3.80
C SER A 268 -11.48 6.37 4.62
N GLY A 269 -12.73 6.33 4.13
CA GLY A 269 -13.88 5.70 4.80
C GLY A 269 -13.74 4.19 5.03
N ASP A 270 -14.69 3.61 5.78
CA ASP A 270 -14.70 2.19 6.13
C ASP A 270 -15.03 1.27 4.96
N SER A 271 -14.13 0.32 4.65
CA SER A 271 -14.33 -0.68 3.61
C SER A 271 -15.17 -1.89 4.05
N MET A 272 -15.33 -2.09 5.36
CA MET A 272 -16.03 -3.24 5.96
C MET A 272 -17.56 -3.18 5.94
N ALA A 273 -18.13 -2.06 5.46
CA ALA A 273 -19.58 -1.96 5.32
C ALA A 273 -20.14 -3.14 4.50
N LYS A 274 -21.04 -3.93 5.11
CA LYS A 274 -21.58 -5.16 4.50
C LYS A 274 -22.87 -4.92 3.70
N ASN A 275 -23.69 -3.95 4.08
CA ASN A 275 -24.93 -3.65 3.38
C ASN A 275 -24.75 -2.46 2.41
N TYR A 276 -25.53 -2.46 1.33
CA TYR A 276 -25.44 -1.45 0.28
C TYR A 276 -25.78 -0.02 0.75
N ILE A 277 -26.67 0.13 1.74
CA ILE A 277 -27.05 1.43 2.30
C ILE A 277 -25.86 2.06 3.01
N THR A 278 -25.18 1.32 3.87
CA THR A 278 -23.98 1.79 4.57
C THR A 278 -22.85 2.09 3.58
N ILE A 279 -22.66 1.24 2.53
CA ILE A 279 -21.68 1.51 1.47
C ILE A 279 -21.95 2.84 0.78
N ILE A 280 -23.22 3.13 0.45
CA ILE A 280 -23.62 4.40 -0.17
C ILE A 280 -23.40 5.58 0.77
N GLN A 281 -23.73 5.44 2.06
CA GLN A 281 -23.52 6.49 3.06
C GLN A 281 -22.02 6.80 3.22
N GLU A 282 -21.17 5.80 3.36
CA GLU A 282 -19.73 5.99 3.45
C GLU A 282 -19.16 6.60 2.16
N ARG A 283 -19.61 6.11 1.00
CA ARG A 283 -19.19 6.67 -0.29
C ARG A 283 -19.52 8.14 -0.44
N ARG A 284 -20.65 8.61 0.09
CA ARG A 284 -21.04 10.04 0.04
C ARG A 284 -20.04 10.95 0.74
N LYS A 285 -19.39 10.48 1.79
CA LYS A 285 -18.39 11.22 2.57
C LYS A 285 -17.06 11.39 1.84
N ILE A 286 -16.77 10.54 0.84
CA ILE A 286 -15.49 10.52 0.13
C ILE A 286 -15.40 11.71 -0.84
N ASN A 287 -14.19 12.29 -0.97
CA ASN A 287 -13.90 13.34 -1.92
C ASN A 287 -14.21 12.90 -3.37
N PRO A 288 -14.81 13.76 -4.22
CA PRO A 288 -15.14 13.43 -5.62
C PRO A 288 -13.96 12.91 -6.45
N ARG A 289 -12.76 13.46 -6.26
CA ARG A 289 -11.54 12.99 -6.94
C ARG A 289 -11.19 11.57 -6.54
N ALA A 290 -11.27 11.26 -5.25
CA ALA A 290 -11.04 9.91 -4.72
C ALA A 290 -12.09 8.89 -5.24
N LYS A 291 -13.38 9.28 -5.31
CA LYS A 291 -14.44 8.46 -5.90
C LYS A 291 -14.13 8.10 -7.34
N TYR A 292 -13.70 9.10 -8.13
CA TYR A 292 -13.38 8.92 -9.54
C TYR A 292 -12.23 7.93 -9.74
N TYR A 293 -11.10 8.16 -9.08
CA TYR A 293 -9.93 7.27 -9.21
C TYR A 293 -10.23 5.86 -8.68
N SER A 294 -10.84 5.74 -7.51
CA SER A 294 -11.21 4.43 -6.97
C SER A 294 -12.16 3.65 -7.91
N PHE A 295 -13.09 4.34 -8.59
CA PHE A 295 -13.99 3.72 -9.54
C PHE A 295 -13.26 3.28 -10.82
N LEU A 296 -12.46 4.16 -11.43
CA LEU A 296 -11.70 3.91 -12.65
C LEU A 296 -10.66 2.78 -12.42
N HIS A 297 -9.85 2.93 -11.41
CA HIS A 297 -8.73 2.03 -11.14
C HIS A 297 -9.18 0.63 -10.73
N GLN A 298 -10.29 0.49 -10.00
CA GLN A 298 -10.87 -0.82 -9.72
C GLN A 298 -11.13 -1.63 -11.00
N ARG A 299 -11.63 -1.00 -12.06
CA ARG A 299 -11.94 -1.68 -13.33
C ARG A 299 -10.72 -1.91 -14.20
N LEU A 300 -9.79 -0.96 -14.19
CA LEU A 300 -8.52 -1.13 -14.91
C LEU A 300 -7.70 -2.26 -14.29
N MET A 301 -7.62 -2.33 -12.97
CA MET A 301 -6.99 -3.44 -12.24
C MET A 301 -7.64 -4.79 -12.60
N GLN A 302 -8.98 -4.88 -12.57
CA GLN A 302 -9.69 -6.09 -12.98
C GLN A 302 -9.40 -6.50 -14.44
N ILE A 303 -9.33 -5.52 -15.36
CA ILE A 303 -8.95 -5.79 -16.74
C ILE A 303 -7.54 -6.37 -16.83
N LYS A 304 -6.62 -5.92 -15.98
CA LYS A 304 -5.23 -6.34 -15.98
C LYS A 304 -5.02 -7.68 -15.28
N ASP A 305 -5.53 -7.84 -14.08
CA ASP A 305 -5.12 -8.89 -13.14
C ASP A 305 -6.13 -10.02 -12.97
N ASP A 306 -7.44 -9.76 -13.13
CA ASP A 306 -8.47 -10.78 -12.87
C ASP A 306 -8.54 -11.83 -14.01
N SER A 307 -8.83 -13.08 -13.65
CA SER A 307 -9.05 -14.16 -14.61
C SER A 307 -10.49 -14.15 -15.13
N PRO A 308 -10.71 -14.02 -16.47
CA PRO A 308 -12.05 -14.14 -17.03
C PRO A 308 -12.71 -15.49 -16.73
N ALA A 309 -11.92 -16.56 -16.62
CA ALA A 309 -12.46 -17.88 -16.31
C ALA A 309 -13.13 -17.91 -14.94
N LEU A 310 -12.56 -17.20 -13.94
CA LEU A 310 -13.14 -17.08 -12.60
C LEU A 310 -14.40 -16.21 -12.57
N LEU A 311 -14.57 -15.29 -13.52
CA LEU A 311 -15.78 -14.48 -13.63
C LEU A 311 -16.99 -15.27 -14.12
N PHE A 312 -16.77 -16.36 -14.88
CA PHE A 312 -17.83 -17.24 -15.40
C PHE A 312 -18.08 -18.48 -14.51
N THR A 313 -17.98 -18.32 -13.19
CA THR A 313 -18.20 -19.35 -12.18
C THR A 313 -19.30 -18.93 -11.18
N LYS A 314 -19.28 -19.48 -9.97
CA LYS A 314 -20.10 -19.05 -8.83
C LYS A 314 -19.91 -17.57 -8.44
N HIS A 315 -18.88 -16.90 -8.98
CA HIS A 315 -18.60 -15.46 -8.75
C HIS A 315 -19.38 -14.53 -9.69
N THR A 316 -19.95 -15.05 -10.78
CA THR A 316 -20.61 -14.25 -11.83
C THR A 316 -21.75 -13.39 -11.28
N VAL A 317 -22.67 -13.99 -10.55
CA VAL A 317 -23.87 -13.29 -10.04
C VAL A 317 -23.51 -12.18 -9.04
N PRO A 318 -22.72 -12.44 -7.97
CA PRO A 318 -22.27 -11.38 -7.07
C PRO A 318 -21.51 -10.25 -7.76
N PHE A 319 -20.66 -10.58 -8.76
CA PHE A 319 -19.91 -9.61 -9.53
C PHE A 319 -20.84 -8.70 -10.35
N ILE A 320 -21.76 -9.28 -11.13
CA ILE A 320 -22.71 -8.52 -11.98
C ILE A 320 -23.57 -7.61 -11.12
N ILE A 321 -24.16 -8.09 -10.02
CA ILE A 321 -25.00 -7.28 -9.14
C ILE A 321 -24.21 -6.08 -8.63
N LYS A 322 -22.98 -6.28 -8.17
CA LYS A 322 -22.11 -5.20 -7.68
C LYS A 322 -21.76 -4.22 -8.81
N GLU A 323 -21.42 -4.68 -10.01
CA GLU A 323 -21.04 -3.79 -11.12
C GLU A 323 -22.27 -2.99 -11.61
N VAL A 324 -23.41 -3.62 -11.82
CA VAL A 324 -24.65 -2.91 -12.21
C VAL A 324 -25.01 -1.84 -11.18
N GLY A 325 -24.97 -2.17 -9.89
CA GLY A 325 -25.21 -1.20 -8.81
C GLY A 325 -24.20 -0.05 -8.81
N ALA A 326 -22.90 -0.35 -8.99
CA ALA A 326 -21.85 0.65 -8.99
C ALA A 326 -21.93 1.58 -10.22
N TRP A 327 -22.19 1.05 -11.42
CA TRP A 327 -22.37 1.85 -12.63
C TRP A 327 -23.64 2.71 -12.57
N GLY A 328 -24.75 2.14 -12.09
CA GLY A 328 -26.01 2.88 -11.91
C GLY A 328 -25.85 4.03 -10.91
N TYR A 329 -25.24 3.76 -9.75
CA TYR A 329 -24.96 4.82 -8.76
C TYR A 329 -24.06 5.92 -9.32
N MET A 330 -22.98 5.57 -10.01
CA MET A 330 -22.07 6.52 -10.64
C MET A 330 -22.79 7.40 -11.67
N ALA A 331 -23.59 6.78 -12.56
CA ALA A 331 -24.29 7.51 -13.61
C ALA A 331 -25.31 8.52 -13.05
N ILE A 332 -26.02 8.14 -11.97
CA ILE A 332 -27.08 8.98 -11.39
C ILE A 332 -26.52 10.04 -10.45
N PHE A 333 -25.58 9.67 -9.55
CA PHE A 333 -25.19 10.53 -8.43
C PHE A 333 -23.81 11.18 -8.57
N GLU A 334 -22.86 10.60 -9.33
CA GLU A 334 -21.46 11.09 -9.35
C GLU A 334 -21.10 11.90 -10.61
N ARG A 335 -21.86 11.79 -11.68
CA ARG A 335 -21.82 12.62 -12.90
C ARG A 335 -20.45 12.77 -13.60
N PHE A 336 -19.52 11.84 -13.43
CA PHE A 336 -18.23 11.89 -14.13
C PHE A 336 -18.14 10.96 -15.36
N THR A 337 -19.29 10.59 -15.93
CA THR A 337 -19.43 9.60 -17.01
C THR A 337 -18.61 9.93 -18.26
N PHE A 338 -18.64 11.19 -18.72
CA PHE A 338 -17.87 11.59 -19.91
C PHE A 338 -16.36 11.51 -19.71
N ARG A 339 -15.87 11.98 -18.55
CA ARG A 339 -14.46 11.89 -18.20
C ARG A 339 -14.04 10.43 -18.12
N LEU A 340 -14.83 9.60 -17.48
CA LEU A 340 -14.60 8.16 -17.34
C LEU A 340 -14.50 7.47 -18.71
N ALA A 341 -15.44 7.75 -19.62
CA ALA A 341 -15.43 7.18 -20.98
C ALA A 341 -14.16 7.55 -21.76
N LYS A 342 -13.72 8.82 -21.66
CA LYS A 342 -12.47 9.29 -22.25
C LYS A 342 -11.25 8.53 -21.70
N ASP A 343 -11.16 8.42 -20.38
CA ASP A 343 -10.02 7.75 -19.75
C ASP A 343 -10.05 6.24 -19.98
N PHE A 344 -11.19 5.59 -19.99
CA PHE A 344 -11.28 4.17 -20.40
C PHE A 344 -10.83 3.94 -21.84
N ARG A 345 -11.28 4.76 -22.78
CA ARG A 345 -10.85 4.66 -24.20
C ARG A 345 -9.33 4.75 -24.32
N ARG A 346 -8.71 5.60 -23.50
CA ARG A 346 -7.27 5.82 -23.48
C ARG A 346 -6.51 4.69 -22.78
N LEU A 347 -6.98 4.22 -21.61
CA LEU A 347 -6.22 3.34 -20.72
C LEU A 347 -6.48 1.85 -20.97
N VAL A 348 -7.68 1.43 -21.33
CA VAL A 348 -8.00 0.01 -21.54
C VAL A 348 -7.04 -0.69 -22.51
N PRO A 349 -6.64 -0.11 -23.67
CA PRO A 349 -5.66 -0.76 -24.54
C PRO A 349 -4.30 -0.97 -23.86
N VAL A 350 -3.86 -0.04 -22.99
CA VAL A 350 -2.61 -0.16 -22.23
C VAL A 350 -2.72 -1.28 -21.21
N PHE A 351 -3.80 -1.30 -20.42
CA PHE A 351 -4.03 -2.33 -19.40
C PHE A 351 -4.20 -3.74 -20.01
N ARG A 352 -4.76 -3.87 -21.22
CA ARG A 352 -4.77 -5.14 -21.95
C ARG A 352 -3.36 -5.62 -22.34
N LYS A 353 -2.46 -4.71 -22.69
CA LYS A 353 -1.05 -5.06 -22.95
C LYS A 353 -0.34 -5.46 -21.66
N LYS A 354 -0.51 -4.66 -20.57
CA LYS A 354 0.02 -5.00 -19.24
C LYS A 354 -0.49 -6.38 -18.78
N ARG A 355 -1.77 -6.72 -19.06
CA ARG A 355 -2.33 -8.04 -18.77
C ARG A 355 -1.53 -9.19 -19.38
N GLN A 356 -1.06 -9.06 -20.62
CA GLN A 356 -0.26 -10.10 -21.27
C GLN A 356 1.02 -10.37 -20.47
N LEU A 357 1.71 -9.32 -20.05
CA LEU A 357 2.91 -9.44 -19.22
C LEU A 357 2.62 -10.04 -17.84
N VAL A 358 1.49 -9.67 -17.22
CA VAL A 358 1.05 -10.29 -15.95
C VAL A 358 0.81 -11.78 -16.14
N LYS A 359 0.13 -12.19 -17.22
CA LYS A 359 -0.10 -13.60 -17.55
C LYS A 359 1.20 -14.40 -17.75
N GLU A 360 2.18 -13.83 -18.44
CA GLU A 360 3.49 -14.46 -18.63
C GLU A 360 4.23 -14.74 -17.32
N ARG A 361 3.97 -13.92 -16.28
CA ARG A 361 4.55 -14.05 -14.95
C ARG A 361 3.69 -14.83 -13.96
N THR A 362 2.47 -15.19 -14.36
CA THR A 362 1.55 -15.97 -13.52
C THR A 362 2.08 -17.40 -13.36
N LYS A 363 2.22 -17.84 -12.10
CA LYS A 363 2.70 -19.17 -11.72
C LYS A 363 1.64 -20.00 -11.01
N VAL A 364 0.56 -19.38 -10.59
CA VAL A 364 -0.54 -20.04 -9.88
C VAL A 364 -1.70 -20.32 -10.83
N THR A 365 -2.47 -21.33 -10.52
CA THR A 365 -3.70 -21.71 -11.25
C THR A 365 -4.89 -20.84 -10.83
N ASP A 366 -5.94 -20.79 -11.65
CA ASP A 366 -7.21 -20.14 -11.29
C ASP A 366 -7.82 -20.75 -10.00
N ALA A 367 -7.68 -22.07 -9.78
CA ALA A 367 -8.15 -22.74 -8.56
C ALA A 367 -7.40 -22.29 -7.30
N GLU A 368 -6.11 -21.98 -7.41
CA GLU A 368 -5.33 -21.41 -6.29
C GLU A 368 -5.72 -19.96 -6.03
N MET A 369 -5.99 -19.18 -7.08
CA MET A 369 -6.48 -17.81 -6.93
C MET A 369 -7.90 -17.76 -6.37
N GLU A 370 -8.76 -18.71 -6.73
CA GLU A 370 -10.16 -18.77 -6.28
C GLU A 370 -10.28 -18.86 -4.75
N LYS A 371 -9.30 -19.47 -4.07
CA LYS A 371 -9.26 -19.59 -2.60
C LYS A 371 -9.25 -18.24 -1.88
N TRP A 372 -8.81 -17.20 -2.55
CA TRP A 372 -8.73 -15.85 -2.01
C TRP A 372 -10.03 -15.04 -2.13
N PHE A 373 -11.02 -15.54 -2.89
CA PHE A 373 -12.29 -14.84 -3.08
C PHE A 373 -13.33 -15.32 -2.07
N GLU A 374 -13.52 -14.53 -1.00
CA GLU A 374 -14.43 -14.80 0.12
C GLU A 374 -15.91 -14.51 -0.17
#